data_ea71c30aae587c0996d2d1746763279d
#
_entry.id   ea71c30aae587c0996d2d1746763279d
#
_cell.length_a   1.000
_cell.length_b   1.000
_cell.length_c   1.000
_cell.angle_alpha   90.00
_cell.angle_beta   90.00
_cell.angle_gamma   90.00
#
_symmetry.space_group_name_H-M   'P 1'
#
loop_
_entity.id
_entity.type
_entity.pdbx_description
1 polymer ?
#
loop_
_entity_poly.entity_id
_entity_poly.type
_entity_poly.pdbx_seq_one_letter_code
_entity_poly.pdbx_strand_id
1 'polypeptide(L)'
;MAVQPEGTPCWADAMFTDLEGAKRFYHDVLGWTFGEERAEFGSYTQAYADGRAVAAVVPPMPGQEAPSQWCLYLASPDAEATAARIAEHGGTVLMEPMRLGGLGTMCMAREPSGAVFGVWQAGAQEGFEATAVPGAYCWAELLTREPERADAFLSAVFPYGSSQLQDDAVDFRVFDLGREPVLGRMRMTAEFPPEVPSHLNVYFAVGDCDAAVAKAGALGGVVRFGPTDSPFGRVAAISDPQGAHFSVIDITRTTGERPRATVVD
;
A
#
# COMPACT_ATOMS: atom_id res chain seq x y z
N MET A 1 -15.78 -10.68 14.36
CA MET A 1 -15.75 -10.52 12.89
C MET A 1 -14.75 -11.49 12.31
N ALA A 2 -14.79 -11.84 11.04
CA ALA A 2 -13.89 -12.85 10.48
C ALA A 2 -12.46 -12.29 10.42
N VAL A 3 -11.49 -13.06 10.92
CA VAL A 3 -10.06 -12.75 10.74
C VAL A 3 -9.78 -12.66 9.24
N GLN A 4 -9.10 -11.61 8.80
CA GLN A 4 -8.71 -11.43 7.39
C GLN A 4 -7.85 -12.63 6.94
N PRO A 5 -8.03 -13.16 5.73
CA PRO A 5 -7.16 -14.21 5.20
C PRO A 5 -5.69 -13.73 5.21
N GLU A 6 -4.77 -14.66 5.49
CA GLU A 6 -3.33 -14.37 5.49
C GLU A 6 -2.89 -13.80 4.14
N GLY A 7 -2.08 -12.73 4.17
CA GLY A 7 -1.64 -12.01 2.97
C GLY A 7 -2.60 -10.94 2.46
N THR A 8 -3.80 -10.79 3.02
CA THR A 8 -4.70 -9.71 2.61
C THR A 8 -4.12 -8.34 3.00
N PRO A 9 -4.03 -7.37 2.09
CA PRO A 9 -3.76 -5.98 2.46
C PRO A 9 -4.79 -5.48 3.47
N CYS A 10 -4.36 -5.16 4.68
CA CYS A 10 -5.28 -4.88 5.78
C CYS A 10 -5.13 -3.50 6.41
N TRP A 11 -3.99 -2.83 6.21
CA TRP A 11 -3.75 -1.49 6.72
C TRP A 11 -2.70 -0.74 5.91
N ALA A 12 -2.74 0.59 5.98
CA ALA A 12 -1.69 1.45 5.44
C ALA A 12 -1.42 2.60 6.39
N ASP A 13 -0.15 2.92 6.62
CA ASP A 13 0.25 4.14 7.32
C ASP A 13 1.46 4.80 6.66
N ALA A 14 1.71 6.06 7.00
CA ALA A 14 2.88 6.77 6.52
C ALA A 14 3.45 7.70 7.58
N MET A 15 4.78 7.86 7.52
CA MET A 15 5.53 8.69 8.44
C MET A 15 5.81 10.05 7.83
N PHE A 16 5.54 11.14 8.57
CA PHE A 16 5.66 12.52 8.09
C PHE A 16 6.37 13.42 9.10
N THR A 17 7.40 14.13 8.67
CA THR A 17 8.09 15.13 9.50
C THR A 17 7.22 16.34 9.78
N ASP A 18 6.42 16.79 8.81
CA ASP A 18 5.35 17.79 8.99
C ASP A 18 4.00 17.07 9.01
N LEU A 19 3.63 16.56 10.17
CA LEU A 19 2.39 15.82 10.35
C LEU A 19 1.15 16.66 10.03
N GLU A 20 1.14 17.93 10.44
CA GLU A 20 0.03 18.84 10.18
C GLU A 20 -0.07 19.22 8.69
N GLY A 21 1.07 19.36 8.00
CA GLY A 21 1.10 19.51 6.56
C GLY A 21 0.54 18.30 5.83
N ALA A 22 0.91 17.09 6.27
CA ALA A 22 0.35 15.86 5.74
C ALA A 22 -1.17 15.76 5.97
N LYS A 23 -1.64 16.02 7.19
CA LYS A 23 -3.08 16.03 7.51
C LYS A 23 -3.86 17.00 6.58
N ARG A 24 -3.37 18.22 6.37
CA ARG A 24 -3.99 19.18 5.44
C ARG A 24 -4.02 18.66 4.01
N PHE A 25 -2.88 18.13 3.53
CA PHE A 25 -2.78 17.61 2.17
C PHE A 25 -3.78 16.47 1.92
N TYR A 26 -3.78 15.45 2.77
CA TYR A 26 -4.66 14.30 2.59
C TYR A 26 -6.13 14.60 2.88
N HIS A 27 -6.42 15.59 3.75
CA HIS A 27 -7.78 16.12 3.90
C HIS A 27 -8.30 16.68 2.57
N ASP A 28 -7.54 17.53 1.92
CA ASP A 28 -7.98 18.20 0.68
C ASP A 28 -8.01 17.26 -0.52
N VAL A 29 -7.04 16.33 -0.63
CA VAL A 29 -6.92 15.41 -1.78
C VAL A 29 -7.84 14.21 -1.67
N LEU A 30 -7.92 13.57 -0.49
CA LEU A 30 -8.66 12.32 -0.27
C LEU A 30 -9.94 12.50 0.57
N GLY A 31 -10.19 13.71 1.11
CA GLY A 31 -11.37 13.99 1.93
C GLY A 31 -11.26 13.43 3.36
N TRP A 32 -10.06 13.14 3.84
CA TRP A 32 -9.87 12.55 5.15
C TRP A 32 -10.18 13.51 6.30
N THR A 33 -10.74 12.97 7.36
CA THR A 33 -10.71 13.55 8.70
C THR A 33 -9.75 12.77 9.58
N PHE A 34 -9.26 13.38 10.66
CA PHE A 34 -8.26 12.76 11.52
C PHE A 34 -8.78 12.67 12.95
N GLY A 35 -8.48 11.54 13.59
CA GLY A 35 -8.76 11.31 15.00
C GLY A 35 -7.78 12.01 15.93
N GLU A 36 -7.96 11.79 17.23
CA GLU A 36 -7.02 12.25 18.23
C GLU A 36 -5.68 11.53 18.13
N GLU A 37 -4.60 12.24 18.41
CA GLU A 37 -3.26 11.67 18.46
C GLU A 37 -3.13 10.73 19.65
N ARG A 38 -2.68 9.51 19.40
CA ARG A 38 -2.43 8.52 20.44
C ARG A 38 -0.98 8.61 20.89
N ALA A 39 -0.74 9.41 21.92
CA ALA A 39 0.61 9.66 22.45
C ALA A 39 1.31 8.36 22.92
N GLU A 40 0.56 7.38 23.44
CA GLU A 40 1.08 6.07 23.85
C GLU A 40 1.64 5.23 22.69
N PHE A 41 1.28 5.57 21.44
CA PHE A 41 1.78 4.96 20.21
C PHE A 41 2.54 5.95 19.33
N GLY A 42 3.28 6.89 19.93
CA GLY A 42 4.13 7.84 19.20
C GLY A 42 3.33 8.86 18.38
N SER A 43 2.22 9.36 18.91
CA SER A 43 1.30 10.30 18.24
C SER A 43 0.66 9.75 16.97
N TYR A 44 0.48 8.42 16.92
CA TYR A 44 -0.22 7.74 15.84
C TYR A 44 -1.63 8.30 15.65
N THR A 45 -1.94 8.79 14.46
CA THR A 45 -3.21 9.46 14.16
C THR A 45 -3.93 8.71 13.05
N GLN A 46 -5.10 8.15 13.37
CA GLN A 46 -5.95 7.50 12.38
C GLN A 46 -6.61 8.51 11.44
N ALA A 47 -6.65 8.16 10.16
CA ALA A 47 -7.39 8.86 9.12
C ALA A 47 -8.70 8.14 8.83
N TYR A 48 -9.76 8.92 8.62
CA TYR A 48 -11.12 8.42 8.39
C TYR A 48 -11.68 8.96 7.08
N ALA A 49 -12.29 8.10 6.30
CA ALA A 49 -13.14 8.45 5.17
C ALA A 49 -14.59 8.11 5.55
N ASP A 50 -15.45 9.10 5.53
CA ASP A 50 -16.87 8.96 5.92
C ASP A 50 -17.07 8.26 7.28
N GLY A 51 -16.23 8.66 8.26
CA GLY A 51 -16.26 8.16 9.64
C GLY A 51 -15.69 6.75 9.84
N ARG A 52 -15.13 6.11 8.80
CA ARG A 52 -14.52 4.78 8.85
C ARG A 52 -13.01 4.88 8.74
N ALA A 53 -12.27 4.15 9.57
CA ALA A 53 -10.81 4.15 9.58
C ALA A 53 -10.26 3.52 8.27
N VAL A 54 -9.41 4.29 7.55
CA VAL A 54 -8.89 3.92 6.23
C VAL A 54 -7.38 3.98 6.10
N ALA A 55 -6.69 4.62 7.04
CA ALA A 55 -5.24 4.74 7.05
C ALA A 55 -4.77 5.36 8.39
N ALA A 56 -3.47 5.58 8.52
CA ALA A 56 -2.94 6.44 9.57
C ALA A 56 -1.74 7.27 9.10
N VAL A 57 -1.47 8.32 9.85
CA VAL A 57 -0.27 9.15 9.71
C VAL A 57 0.44 9.24 11.06
N VAL A 58 1.78 9.27 11.03
CA VAL A 58 2.58 9.23 12.24
C VAL A 58 3.81 10.13 12.10
N PRO A 59 4.26 10.84 13.13
CA PRO A 59 5.54 11.53 13.08
C PRO A 59 6.70 10.52 13.13
N PRO A 60 7.89 10.86 12.63
CA PRO A 60 9.06 10.00 12.75
C PRO A 60 9.42 9.77 14.22
N MET A 61 9.89 8.57 14.54
CA MET A 61 10.43 8.32 15.87
C MET A 61 11.72 9.14 16.07
N PRO A 62 12.04 9.55 17.32
CA PRO A 62 13.28 10.27 17.57
C PRO A 62 14.51 9.54 17.01
N GLY A 63 15.29 10.23 16.17
CA GLY A 63 16.47 9.66 15.51
C GLY A 63 16.19 8.83 14.25
N GLN A 64 14.96 8.74 13.78
CA GLN A 64 14.60 8.17 12.49
C GLN A 64 14.33 9.29 11.49
N GLU A 65 15.35 9.72 10.78
CA GLU A 65 15.21 10.57 9.59
C GLU A 65 15.08 9.67 8.37
N ALA A 66 13.86 9.25 8.06
CA ALA A 66 13.56 8.51 6.83
C ALA A 66 12.69 9.36 5.91
N PRO A 67 12.82 9.20 4.58
CA PRO A 67 11.88 9.80 3.65
C PRO A 67 10.45 9.37 3.97
N SER A 68 9.48 10.28 3.79
CA SER A 68 8.07 9.94 3.94
C SER A 68 7.70 8.87 2.90
N GLN A 69 7.09 7.78 3.37
CA GLN A 69 6.69 6.65 2.53
C GLN A 69 5.46 5.97 3.11
N TRP A 70 4.55 5.58 2.24
CA TRP A 70 3.44 4.71 2.60
C TRP A 70 3.95 3.28 2.84
N CYS A 71 3.54 2.70 3.95
CA CYS A 71 3.73 1.30 4.29
C CYS A 71 2.40 0.57 4.21
N LEU A 72 2.36 -0.53 3.45
CA LEU A 72 1.23 -1.43 3.39
C LEU A 72 1.46 -2.60 4.34
N TYR A 73 0.43 -2.97 5.10
CA TYR A 73 0.46 -4.12 5.98
C TYR A 73 -0.37 -5.27 5.40
N LEU A 74 0.22 -6.46 5.45
CA LEU A 74 -0.41 -7.71 5.05
C LEU A 74 -0.86 -8.47 6.31
N ALA A 75 -2.09 -8.97 6.28
CA ALA A 75 -2.66 -9.71 7.41
C ALA A 75 -1.92 -11.01 7.66
N SER A 76 -1.77 -11.37 8.92
CA SER A 76 -1.23 -12.65 9.35
C SER A 76 -2.00 -13.19 10.57
N PRO A 77 -2.27 -14.50 10.64
CA PRO A 77 -2.81 -15.11 11.84
C PRO A 77 -1.75 -15.26 12.95
N ASP A 78 -0.46 -15.22 12.58
CA ASP A 78 0.69 -15.40 13.48
C ASP A 78 1.90 -14.63 12.91
N ALA A 79 2.16 -13.44 13.48
CA ALA A 79 3.23 -12.56 13.01
C ALA A 79 4.63 -13.16 13.22
N GLU A 80 4.83 -13.97 14.26
CA GLU A 80 6.12 -14.63 14.53
C GLU A 80 6.40 -15.73 13.48
N ALA A 81 5.40 -16.56 13.18
CA ALA A 81 5.53 -17.57 12.14
C ALA A 81 5.74 -16.95 10.76
N THR A 82 5.06 -15.84 10.45
CA THR A 82 5.26 -15.12 9.19
C THR A 82 6.64 -14.48 9.12
N ALA A 83 7.13 -13.87 10.19
CA ALA A 83 8.51 -13.33 10.25
C ALA A 83 9.57 -14.41 10.01
N ALA A 84 9.38 -15.61 10.57
CA ALA A 84 10.27 -16.74 10.34
C ALA A 84 10.26 -17.17 8.86
N ARG A 85 9.09 -17.29 8.22
CA ARG A 85 8.99 -17.60 6.77
C ARG A 85 9.62 -16.53 5.90
N ILE A 86 9.46 -15.25 6.23
CA ILE A 86 10.11 -14.12 5.53
C ILE A 86 11.63 -14.31 5.54
N ALA A 87 12.23 -14.60 6.69
CA ALA A 87 13.67 -14.82 6.81
C ALA A 87 14.12 -16.08 6.05
N GLU A 88 13.37 -17.17 6.12
CA GLU A 88 13.66 -18.44 5.44
C GLU A 88 13.67 -18.27 3.90
N HIS A 89 12.79 -17.41 3.36
CA HIS A 89 12.67 -17.18 1.92
C HIS A 89 13.43 -15.96 1.41
N GLY A 90 14.43 -15.50 2.17
CA GLY A 90 15.40 -14.48 1.73
C GLY A 90 14.94 -13.04 1.91
N GLY A 91 13.85 -12.79 2.60
CA GLY A 91 13.48 -11.46 3.09
C GLY A 91 14.31 -11.07 4.32
N THR A 92 14.19 -9.83 4.73
CA THR A 92 14.84 -9.31 5.94
C THR A 92 13.78 -8.80 6.91
N VAL A 93 13.78 -9.32 8.13
CA VAL A 93 12.98 -8.76 9.22
C VAL A 93 13.68 -7.48 9.71
N LEU A 94 13.05 -6.33 9.51
CA LEU A 94 13.57 -5.02 9.89
C LEU A 94 13.20 -4.66 11.34
N MET A 95 12.02 -5.10 11.77
CA MET A 95 11.54 -5.00 13.14
C MET A 95 10.84 -6.30 13.50
N GLU A 96 11.34 -6.94 14.55
CA GLU A 96 10.76 -8.18 15.08
C GLU A 96 9.29 -7.99 15.47
N PRO A 97 8.48 -9.06 15.50
CA PRO A 97 7.11 -8.99 15.93
C PRO A 97 6.96 -8.30 17.28
N MET A 98 6.26 -7.18 17.28
CA MET A 98 6.05 -6.33 18.46
C MET A 98 4.57 -6.19 18.76
N ARG A 99 4.19 -6.54 19.99
CA ARG A 99 2.81 -6.42 20.45
C ARG A 99 2.47 -4.98 20.82
N LEU A 100 1.41 -4.43 20.22
CA LEU A 100 0.87 -3.11 20.51
C LEU A 100 -0.35 -3.20 21.44
N GLY A 101 -0.10 -3.54 22.71
CA GLY A 101 -1.15 -3.72 23.70
C GLY A 101 -2.19 -4.75 23.27
N GLY A 102 -3.48 -4.37 23.32
CA GLY A 102 -4.59 -5.18 22.82
C GLY A 102 -4.94 -4.96 21.35
N LEU A 103 -4.26 -4.04 20.65
CA LEU A 103 -4.58 -3.68 19.26
C LEU A 103 -4.17 -4.78 18.29
N GLY A 104 -3.01 -5.40 18.50
CA GLY A 104 -2.47 -6.42 17.61
C GLY A 104 -0.95 -6.58 17.79
N THR A 105 -0.34 -7.32 16.85
CA THR A 105 1.12 -7.47 16.75
C THR A 105 1.56 -7.05 15.36
N MET A 106 2.55 -6.18 15.28
CA MET A 106 3.15 -5.72 14.02
C MET A 106 4.56 -6.25 13.86
N CYS A 107 4.97 -6.44 12.62
CA CYS A 107 6.34 -6.74 12.22
C CYS A 107 6.64 -5.91 10.97
N MET A 108 7.88 -5.44 10.81
CA MET A 108 8.31 -4.78 9.58
C MET A 108 9.32 -5.64 8.85
N ALA A 109 9.16 -5.77 7.56
CA ALA A 109 10.02 -6.61 6.74
C ALA A 109 10.35 -5.95 5.41
N ARG A 110 11.39 -6.47 4.77
CA ARG A 110 11.79 -6.12 3.41
C ARG A 110 11.82 -7.40 2.59
N GLU A 111 11.12 -7.39 1.46
CA GLU A 111 11.20 -8.51 0.52
C GLU A 111 12.54 -8.46 -0.26
N PRO A 112 12.96 -9.57 -0.90
CA PRO A 112 14.33 -9.68 -1.44
C PRO A 112 14.71 -8.65 -2.51
N SER A 113 13.76 -8.05 -3.25
CA SER A 113 14.05 -7.01 -4.25
C SER A 113 14.16 -5.60 -3.64
N GLY A 114 13.81 -5.44 -2.37
CA GLY A 114 14.04 -4.23 -1.60
C GLY A 114 12.80 -3.52 -1.07
N ALA A 115 11.59 -3.90 -1.47
CA ALA A 115 10.38 -3.25 -1.00
C ALA A 115 10.09 -3.59 0.47
N VAL A 116 9.72 -2.55 1.23
CA VAL A 116 9.36 -2.67 2.65
C VAL A 116 7.85 -2.83 2.78
N PHE A 117 7.44 -3.69 3.70
CA PHE A 117 6.04 -3.92 4.04
C PHE A 117 5.87 -4.25 5.52
N GLY A 118 4.66 -4.06 6.03
CA GLY A 118 4.28 -4.48 7.35
C GLY A 118 3.57 -5.84 7.34
N VAL A 119 3.66 -6.55 8.44
CA VAL A 119 2.81 -7.71 8.77
C VAL A 119 1.96 -7.33 9.96
N TRP A 120 0.67 -7.59 9.91
CA TRP A 120 -0.27 -7.27 10.96
C TRP A 120 -1.04 -8.50 11.42
N GLN A 121 -0.84 -8.87 12.67
CA GLN A 121 -1.69 -9.85 13.35
C GLN A 121 -2.72 -9.08 14.18
N ALA A 122 -3.97 -9.12 13.73
CA ALA A 122 -5.04 -8.34 14.33
C ALA A 122 -5.37 -8.77 15.76
N GLY A 123 -5.61 -7.75 16.60
CA GLY A 123 -6.27 -7.88 17.88
C GLY A 123 -7.59 -7.10 17.83
N ALA A 124 -7.71 -6.03 18.64
CA ALA A 124 -8.86 -5.13 18.59
C ALA A 124 -8.88 -4.25 17.33
N GLN A 125 -7.72 -4.01 16.70
CA GLN A 125 -7.59 -3.30 15.41
C GLN A 125 -7.58 -4.34 14.29
N GLU A 126 -8.70 -4.50 13.60
CA GLU A 126 -8.85 -5.52 12.55
C GLU A 126 -8.25 -5.10 11.21
N GLY A 127 -8.01 -3.80 10.98
CA GLY A 127 -7.48 -3.23 9.74
C GLY A 127 -8.42 -2.16 9.15
N PHE A 128 -8.47 -2.07 7.80
CA PHE A 128 -9.34 -1.14 7.12
C PHE A 128 -10.82 -1.36 7.46
N GLU A 129 -11.52 -0.31 7.86
CA GLU A 129 -12.98 -0.35 8.06
C GLU A 129 -13.75 -0.08 6.76
N ALA A 130 -13.06 0.45 5.76
CA ALA A 130 -13.59 0.63 4.41
C ALA A 130 -12.51 0.45 3.36
N THR A 131 -12.89 -0.14 2.22
CA THR A 131 -12.05 -0.30 1.03
C THR A 131 -12.87 0.00 -0.22
N ALA A 132 -12.21 0.38 -1.33
CA ALA A 132 -12.82 0.61 -2.63
C ALA A 132 -13.98 1.65 -2.63
N VAL A 133 -13.94 2.61 -1.71
CA VAL A 133 -14.82 3.78 -1.68
C VAL A 133 -13.95 5.05 -1.68
N PRO A 134 -14.47 6.22 -2.09
CA PRO A 134 -13.69 7.45 -2.10
C PRO A 134 -12.97 7.71 -0.76
N GLY A 135 -11.67 8.01 -0.83
CA GLY A 135 -10.79 8.20 0.33
C GLY A 135 -10.22 6.91 0.94
N ALA A 136 -10.63 5.72 0.50
CA ALA A 136 -10.16 4.46 1.07
C ALA A 136 -9.19 3.72 0.15
N TYR A 137 -8.39 2.84 0.75
CA TYR A 137 -7.58 1.86 0.02
C TYR A 137 -8.43 1.08 -0.98
N CYS A 138 -7.90 0.83 -2.17
CA CYS A 138 -8.58 0.00 -3.17
C CYS A 138 -7.65 -0.99 -3.89
N TRP A 139 -6.35 -0.75 -3.90
CA TRP A 139 -5.37 -1.62 -4.54
C TRP A 139 -3.95 -1.34 -4.05
N ALA A 140 -3.05 -2.28 -4.27
CA ALA A 140 -1.60 -2.06 -4.13
C ALA A 140 -0.82 -2.86 -5.17
N GLU A 141 0.38 -2.37 -5.49
CA GLU A 141 1.30 -3.00 -6.41
C GLU A 141 2.72 -2.98 -5.88
N LEU A 142 3.39 -4.11 -5.96
CA LEU A 142 4.83 -4.18 -5.80
C LEU A 142 5.50 -3.79 -7.12
N LEU A 143 6.18 -2.67 -7.15
CA LEU A 143 6.99 -2.23 -8.28
C LEU A 143 8.44 -2.67 -8.05
N THR A 144 8.98 -3.47 -8.98
CA THR A 144 10.32 -4.06 -8.82
C THR A 144 11.04 -4.23 -10.15
N ARG A 145 12.38 -4.17 -10.13
CA ARG A 145 13.23 -4.58 -11.26
C ARG A 145 13.60 -6.06 -11.24
N GLU A 146 13.28 -6.76 -10.16
CA GLU A 146 13.58 -8.18 -9.94
C GLU A 146 12.30 -9.01 -9.76
N PRO A 147 11.37 -9.02 -10.77
CA PRO A 147 10.04 -9.61 -10.62
C PRO A 147 10.08 -11.10 -10.28
N GLU A 148 10.99 -11.86 -10.85
CA GLU A 148 11.09 -13.31 -10.59
C GLU A 148 11.42 -13.60 -9.13
N ARG A 149 12.27 -12.75 -8.53
CA ARG A 149 12.67 -12.85 -7.12
C ARG A 149 11.54 -12.47 -6.17
N ALA A 150 10.83 -11.39 -6.51
CA ALA A 150 9.67 -10.93 -5.76
C ALA A 150 8.52 -11.95 -5.84
N ASP A 151 8.24 -12.50 -7.02
CA ASP A 151 7.19 -13.49 -7.26
C ASP A 151 7.45 -14.78 -6.45
N ALA A 152 8.68 -15.29 -6.47
CA ALA A 152 9.08 -16.47 -5.70
C ALA A 152 8.91 -16.25 -4.19
N PHE A 153 9.31 -15.07 -3.70
CA PHE A 153 9.18 -14.71 -2.30
C PHE A 153 7.70 -14.61 -1.86
N LEU A 154 6.90 -13.85 -2.58
CA LEU A 154 5.49 -13.63 -2.22
C LEU A 154 4.71 -14.95 -2.19
N SER A 155 4.92 -15.83 -3.18
CA SER A 155 4.26 -17.15 -3.24
C SER A 155 4.76 -18.13 -2.17
N ALA A 156 5.98 -17.96 -1.66
CA ALA A 156 6.52 -18.81 -0.60
C ALA A 156 6.08 -18.35 0.80
N VAL A 157 5.94 -17.04 1.01
CA VAL A 157 5.60 -16.47 2.33
C VAL A 157 4.09 -16.47 2.57
N PHE A 158 3.30 -16.17 1.53
CA PHE A 158 1.84 -16.05 1.63
C PHE A 158 1.13 -17.09 0.77
N PRO A 159 -0.11 -17.49 1.12
CA PRO A 159 -0.85 -18.52 0.41
C PRO A 159 -1.46 -18.00 -0.91
N TYR A 160 -0.70 -17.27 -1.68
CA TYR A 160 -1.17 -16.67 -2.94
C TYR A 160 -1.22 -17.67 -4.08
N GLY A 161 -2.37 -17.68 -4.78
CA GLY A 161 -2.40 -18.02 -6.20
C GLY A 161 -1.89 -16.84 -7.03
N SER A 162 -1.53 -17.07 -8.28
CA SER A 162 -1.11 -15.97 -9.14
C SER A 162 -1.50 -16.14 -10.59
N SER A 163 -1.66 -15.01 -11.29
CA SER A 163 -1.96 -14.96 -12.72
C SER A 163 -1.12 -13.89 -13.40
N GLN A 164 -0.54 -14.22 -14.55
CA GLN A 164 0.22 -13.28 -15.38
C GLN A 164 -0.72 -12.60 -16.39
N LEU A 165 -0.71 -11.27 -16.43
CA LEU A 165 -1.44 -10.53 -17.48
C LEU A 165 -0.80 -10.79 -18.84
N GLN A 166 -1.66 -10.98 -19.85
CA GLN A 166 -1.24 -11.10 -21.25
C GLN A 166 -1.24 -9.71 -21.89
N ASP A 167 -0.15 -8.98 -21.63
CA ASP A 167 0.09 -7.66 -22.20
C ASP A 167 1.58 -7.56 -22.56
N ASP A 168 1.90 -7.37 -23.84
CA ASP A 168 3.27 -7.27 -24.32
C ASP A 168 3.99 -5.98 -23.85
N ALA A 169 3.23 -4.98 -23.44
CA ALA A 169 3.77 -3.69 -22.99
C ALA A 169 4.09 -3.68 -21.49
N VAL A 170 3.44 -4.53 -20.68
CA VAL A 170 3.55 -4.50 -19.23
C VAL A 170 3.73 -5.90 -18.66
N ASP A 171 4.86 -6.15 -18.02
CA ASP A 171 5.04 -7.37 -17.22
C ASP A 171 4.36 -7.17 -15.86
N PHE A 172 3.15 -7.72 -15.73
CA PHE A 172 2.30 -7.56 -14.57
C PHE A 172 1.73 -8.91 -14.11
N ARG A 173 1.92 -9.20 -12.82
CA ARG A 173 1.37 -10.37 -12.15
C ARG A 173 0.34 -9.93 -11.11
N VAL A 174 -0.76 -10.67 -11.05
CA VAL A 174 -1.79 -10.52 -10.02
C VAL A 174 -1.66 -11.68 -9.05
N PHE A 175 -1.56 -11.37 -7.77
CA PHE A 175 -1.67 -12.33 -6.67
C PHE A 175 -3.11 -12.35 -6.16
N ASP A 176 -3.62 -13.53 -5.87
CA ASP A 176 -4.99 -13.75 -5.42
C ASP A 176 -5.06 -14.66 -4.19
N LEU A 177 -6.15 -14.53 -3.44
CA LEU A 177 -6.53 -15.41 -2.33
C LEU A 177 -7.87 -16.06 -2.70
N GLY A 178 -7.81 -17.31 -3.14
CA GLY A 178 -9.02 -18.06 -3.52
C GLY A 178 -9.77 -17.43 -4.71
N ARG A 179 -9.04 -16.85 -5.68
CA ARG A 179 -9.48 -16.13 -6.89
C ARG A 179 -9.85 -14.64 -6.68
N GLU A 180 -9.81 -14.14 -5.46
CA GLU A 180 -9.98 -12.70 -5.22
C GLU A 180 -8.62 -12.01 -5.37
N PRO A 181 -8.43 -11.11 -6.34
CA PRO A 181 -7.21 -10.34 -6.51
C PRO A 181 -6.92 -9.48 -5.28
N VAL A 182 -5.69 -9.55 -4.74
CA VAL A 182 -5.33 -8.81 -3.53
C VAL A 182 -4.10 -7.92 -3.71
N LEU A 183 -3.19 -8.25 -4.64
CA LEU A 183 -1.94 -7.52 -4.84
C LEU A 183 -1.48 -7.64 -6.28
N GLY A 184 -0.95 -6.56 -6.85
CA GLY A 184 -0.25 -6.56 -8.13
C GLY A 184 1.26 -6.63 -7.95
N ARG A 185 1.97 -7.10 -8.98
CA ARG A 185 3.41 -6.89 -9.14
C ARG A 185 3.66 -6.41 -10.56
N MET A 186 4.32 -5.25 -10.68
CA MET A 186 4.70 -4.66 -11.94
C MET A 186 6.23 -4.60 -12.07
N ARG A 187 6.77 -5.01 -13.23
CA ARG A 187 8.17 -4.81 -13.54
C ARG A 187 8.45 -3.34 -13.83
N MET A 188 9.39 -2.75 -13.12
CA MET A 188 9.90 -1.43 -13.43
C MET A 188 10.80 -1.50 -14.65
N THR A 189 10.40 -0.78 -15.71
CA THR A 189 11.16 -0.67 -16.98
C THR A 189 12.22 0.43 -16.88
N ALA A 190 12.93 0.69 -17.99
CA ALA A 190 13.89 1.79 -18.10
C ALA A 190 13.24 3.20 -18.01
N GLU A 191 11.93 3.29 -18.08
CA GLU A 191 11.18 4.55 -17.88
C GLU A 191 11.19 5.01 -16.41
N PHE A 192 11.37 4.09 -15.48
CA PHE A 192 11.54 4.44 -14.07
C PHE A 192 12.98 4.93 -13.83
N PRO A 193 13.16 6.10 -13.18
CA PRO A 193 14.49 6.59 -12.82
C PRO A 193 15.27 5.52 -12.04
N PRO A 194 16.56 5.32 -12.34
CA PRO A 194 17.34 4.22 -11.76
C PRO A 194 17.49 4.29 -10.24
N GLU A 195 17.36 5.49 -9.67
CA GLU A 195 17.40 5.73 -8.23
C GLU A 195 16.11 5.31 -7.48
N VAL A 196 14.99 5.09 -8.19
CA VAL A 196 13.75 4.62 -7.55
C VAL A 196 13.90 3.16 -7.15
N PRO A 197 13.88 2.83 -5.85
CA PRO A 197 14.00 1.45 -5.39
C PRO A 197 12.70 0.67 -5.64
N SER A 198 12.77 -0.66 -5.49
CA SER A 198 11.57 -1.47 -5.39
C SER A 198 10.72 -1.01 -4.20
N HIS A 199 9.42 -0.89 -4.39
CA HIS A 199 8.50 -0.40 -3.36
C HIS A 199 7.08 -0.89 -3.58
N LEU A 200 6.27 -0.85 -2.53
CA LEU A 200 4.82 -1.00 -2.62
C LEU A 200 4.18 0.36 -2.89
N ASN A 201 3.41 0.44 -3.97
CA ASN A 201 2.58 1.60 -4.29
C ASN A 201 1.15 1.32 -3.84
N VAL A 202 0.61 2.21 -3.01
CA VAL A 202 -0.75 2.11 -2.46
C VAL A 202 -1.68 2.98 -3.28
N TYR A 203 -2.85 2.45 -3.63
CA TYR A 203 -3.89 3.15 -4.37
C TYR A 203 -5.05 3.50 -3.46
N PHE A 204 -5.43 4.77 -3.46
CA PHE A 204 -6.65 5.25 -2.82
C PHE A 204 -7.70 5.57 -3.87
N ALA A 205 -8.92 5.08 -3.67
CA ALA A 205 -10.03 5.42 -4.53
C ALA A 205 -10.44 6.88 -4.33
N VAL A 206 -10.82 7.54 -5.41
CA VAL A 206 -11.34 8.92 -5.41
C VAL A 206 -12.61 9.00 -6.27
N GLY A 207 -13.46 9.98 -6.00
CA GLY A 207 -14.67 10.20 -6.81
C GLY A 207 -14.40 10.93 -8.13
N ASP A 208 -13.25 11.64 -8.23
CA ASP A 208 -12.79 12.34 -9.43
C ASP A 208 -11.26 12.43 -9.40
N CYS A 209 -10.61 11.64 -10.28
CA CYS A 209 -9.15 11.58 -10.36
C CYS A 209 -8.53 12.92 -10.82
N ASP A 210 -9.14 13.61 -11.78
CA ASP A 210 -8.62 14.89 -12.28
C ASP A 210 -8.69 15.97 -11.19
N ALA A 211 -9.78 16.01 -10.44
CA ALA A 211 -9.94 16.95 -9.33
C ALA A 211 -8.93 16.65 -8.20
N ALA A 212 -8.70 15.38 -7.86
CA ALA A 212 -7.70 14.98 -6.86
C ALA A 212 -6.29 15.39 -7.28
N VAL A 213 -5.92 15.15 -8.54
CA VAL A 213 -4.64 15.56 -9.13
C VAL A 213 -4.46 17.08 -9.10
N ALA A 214 -5.49 17.84 -9.48
CA ALA A 214 -5.43 19.31 -9.47
C ALA A 214 -5.23 19.85 -8.05
N LYS A 215 -5.93 19.29 -7.05
CA LYS A 215 -5.76 19.65 -5.64
C LYS A 215 -4.35 19.30 -5.13
N ALA A 216 -3.86 18.10 -5.44
CA ALA A 216 -2.53 17.69 -5.05
C ALA A 216 -1.46 18.65 -5.59
N GLY A 217 -1.53 19.02 -6.88
CA GLY A 217 -0.63 19.99 -7.49
C GLY A 217 -0.71 21.38 -6.86
N ALA A 218 -1.91 21.87 -6.55
CA ALA A 218 -2.12 23.16 -5.89
C ALA A 218 -1.52 23.22 -4.47
N LEU A 219 -1.40 22.06 -3.82
CA LEU A 219 -0.86 21.92 -2.47
C LEU A 219 0.64 21.52 -2.45
N GLY A 220 1.33 21.59 -3.60
CA GLY A 220 2.76 21.31 -3.70
C GLY A 220 3.11 19.83 -3.94
N GLY A 221 2.13 18.99 -4.17
CA GLY A 221 2.35 17.61 -4.64
C GLY A 221 2.82 17.57 -6.08
N VAL A 222 3.48 16.49 -6.47
CA VAL A 222 4.03 16.30 -7.82
C VAL A 222 3.32 15.11 -8.49
N VAL A 223 2.73 15.35 -9.66
CA VAL A 223 2.18 14.30 -10.51
C VAL A 223 3.34 13.56 -11.19
N ARG A 224 3.45 12.27 -10.96
CA ARG A 224 4.49 11.41 -11.50
C ARG A 224 4.03 10.68 -12.76
N PHE A 225 2.75 10.34 -12.81
CA PHE A 225 2.13 9.67 -13.94
C PHE A 225 0.64 10.04 -14.03
N GLY A 226 0.12 10.07 -15.25
CA GLY A 226 -1.30 10.34 -15.49
C GLY A 226 -1.69 11.82 -15.33
N PRO A 227 -3.00 12.10 -15.12
CA PRO A 227 -4.10 11.14 -15.09
C PRO A 227 -4.36 10.48 -16.46
N THR A 228 -4.60 9.17 -16.45
CA THR A 228 -4.85 8.38 -17.66
C THR A 228 -6.01 7.41 -17.46
N ASP A 229 -6.72 7.10 -18.52
CA ASP A 229 -7.81 6.13 -18.50
C ASP A 229 -7.24 4.71 -18.61
N SER A 230 -7.81 3.77 -17.88
CA SER A 230 -7.45 2.36 -17.90
C SER A 230 -8.67 1.45 -17.76
N PRO A 231 -8.51 0.13 -18.02
CA PRO A 231 -9.58 -0.84 -17.77
C PRO A 231 -10.00 -0.97 -16.30
N PHE A 232 -9.21 -0.38 -15.38
CA PHE A 232 -9.46 -0.46 -13.93
C PHE A 232 -9.99 0.86 -13.35
N GLY A 233 -9.89 1.95 -14.11
CA GLY A 233 -10.32 3.27 -13.72
C GLY A 233 -9.42 4.36 -14.30
N ARG A 234 -9.75 5.62 -13.99
CA ARG A 234 -8.89 6.75 -14.31
C ARG A 234 -7.89 6.95 -13.17
N VAL A 235 -6.60 6.85 -13.47
CA VAL A 235 -5.52 6.69 -12.49
C VAL A 235 -4.44 7.75 -12.64
N ALA A 236 -3.86 8.16 -11.53
CA ALA A 236 -2.65 8.97 -11.48
C ALA A 236 -1.74 8.55 -10.31
N ALA A 237 -0.43 8.65 -10.51
CA ALA A 237 0.55 8.50 -9.45
C ALA A 237 1.06 9.89 -9.00
N ILE A 238 1.13 10.10 -7.70
CA ILE A 238 1.42 11.38 -7.05
C ILE A 238 2.49 11.18 -6.00
N SER A 239 3.35 12.18 -5.83
CA SER A 239 4.14 12.37 -4.61
C SER A 239 3.54 13.53 -3.83
N ASP A 240 3.34 13.37 -2.55
CA ASP A 240 2.97 14.49 -1.68
C ASP A 240 4.13 15.47 -1.49
N PRO A 241 3.93 16.61 -0.82
CA PRO A 241 4.99 17.60 -0.61
C PRO A 241 6.19 17.12 0.20
N GLN A 242 6.07 16.01 0.94
CA GLN A 242 7.14 15.41 1.73
C GLN A 242 7.78 14.19 1.05
N GLY A 243 7.33 13.89 -0.18
CA GLY A 243 7.91 12.84 -1.03
C GLY A 243 7.24 11.47 -0.92
N ALA A 244 6.19 11.30 -0.12
CA ALA A 244 5.48 10.03 -0.06
C ALA A 244 4.73 9.78 -1.38
N HIS A 245 5.00 8.62 -1.99
CA HIS A 245 4.38 8.18 -3.23
C HIS A 245 3.11 7.39 -2.95
N PHE A 246 2.06 7.69 -3.71
CA PHE A 246 0.80 6.95 -3.73
C PHE A 246 0.09 7.15 -5.07
N SER A 247 -0.91 6.34 -5.33
CA SER A 247 -1.78 6.53 -6.51
C SER A 247 -3.21 6.86 -6.09
N VAL A 248 -3.88 7.63 -6.93
CA VAL A 248 -5.32 7.86 -6.85
C VAL A 248 -6.01 7.27 -8.06
N ILE A 249 -7.19 6.68 -7.88
CA ILE A 249 -7.95 6.07 -8.95
C ILE A 249 -9.44 6.30 -8.78
N ASP A 250 -10.08 6.78 -9.84
CA ASP A 250 -11.54 6.77 -9.96
C ASP A 250 -11.96 5.44 -10.61
N ILE A 251 -12.30 4.47 -9.77
CA ILE A 251 -12.69 3.11 -10.18
C ILE A 251 -14.03 3.04 -10.92
N THR A 252 -14.77 4.15 -10.99
CA THR A 252 -16.04 4.24 -11.73
C THR A 252 -15.84 4.60 -13.21
N ARG A 253 -14.66 5.14 -13.56
CA ARG A 253 -14.29 5.57 -14.92
C ARG A 253 -13.42 4.54 -15.63
N THR A 254 -13.93 3.34 -15.82
CA THR A 254 -13.24 2.28 -16.55
C THR A 254 -13.39 2.43 -18.07
N THR A 255 -12.32 2.15 -18.83
CA THR A 255 -12.33 2.21 -20.30
C THR A 255 -11.61 0.99 -20.89
N GLY A 256 -12.13 0.50 -22.02
CA GLY A 256 -11.56 -0.67 -22.70
C GLY A 256 -11.91 -2.00 -22.00
N GLU A 257 -11.31 -3.07 -22.51
CA GLU A 257 -11.45 -4.41 -21.96
C GLU A 257 -10.33 -4.69 -20.95
N ARG A 258 -10.66 -5.39 -19.86
CA ARG A 258 -9.63 -5.86 -18.92
C ARG A 258 -8.72 -6.86 -19.61
N PRO A 259 -7.39 -6.75 -19.45
CA PRO A 259 -6.45 -7.70 -20.06
C PRO A 259 -6.75 -9.12 -19.55
N ARG A 260 -6.53 -10.10 -20.43
CA ARG A 260 -6.64 -11.51 -20.03
C ARG A 260 -5.48 -11.88 -19.12
N ALA A 261 -5.73 -12.79 -18.20
CA ALA A 261 -4.72 -13.32 -17.31
C ALA A 261 -4.63 -14.84 -17.47
N THR A 262 -3.42 -15.37 -17.37
CA THR A 262 -3.16 -16.81 -17.37
C THR A 262 -2.66 -17.21 -16.00
N VAL A 263 -3.30 -18.21 -15.40
CA VAL A 263 -2.87 -18.78 -14.09
C VAL A 263 -1.43 -19.28 -14.22
N VAL A 264 -0.62 -18.97 -13.24
CA VAL A 264 0.76 -19.42 -13.13
C VAL A 264 0.83 -20.39 -11.95
N ASP A 265 1.20 -21.65 -12.27
CA ASP A 265 1.40 -22.72 -11.28
C ASP A 265 2.74 -22.59 -10.55
#